data_271612e3ae3441c919ba04949feb8530
#
_entry.id   271612e3ae3441c919ba04949feb8530
#
_cell.length_a   1.000
_cell.length_b   1.000
_cell.length_c   1.000
_cell.angle_alpha   90.00
_cell.angle_beta   90.00
_cell.angle_gamma   90.00
#
_symmetry.space_group_name_H-M   'P 1'
#
loop_
_entity.id
_entity.type
_entity.pdbx_description
1 polymer ?
#
loop_
_entity_poly.entity_id
_entity_poly.type
_entity_poly.pdbx_seq_one_letter_code
_entity_poly.pdbx_strand_id
1 'polypeptide(L)'
;MKFCIPLIAALVPWIITGCGGGYGRVGLSGAPKVVNVSSYDPKERQRAGESFSSSDVSALQRNGAHGLIARCGKGGVVDDKCADFLVSANRQGMKLGTYYYVLKSSDPARQADHYINRLREIASTRGLQGKSILLVGDFDTKSSPADLVAFIDRVEQRTGVLPAIYLENSDRLRSSLSNASPAQKRRISQCPYWIALYAPSGGFQNPKMLMKSYDIWNDWAMWQYAGVEWSGRSVPKNYHHGPWKSPKYFGSMDRPLEHNAFNGSVDDLNRFWEKHSWEVR
;
A
#
# COMPACT_ATOMS: atom_id res chain seq x y z
N MET A 1 -54.22 -17.91 -41.98
CA MET A 1 -52.93 -17.20 -42.09
C MET A 1 -52.35 -16.94 -40.68
N LYS A 2 -51.36 -17.68 -40.26
CA LYS A 2 -50.68 -17.49 -38.93
C LYS A 2 -49.38 -16.75 -39.21
N PHE A 3 -49.28 -15.51 -38.73
CA PHE A 3 -48.04 -14.74 -38.79
C PHE A 3 -47.12 -15.14 -37.62
N CYS A 4 -45.99 -15.75 -37.92
CA CYS A 4 -44.89 -15.94 -36.98
C CYS A 4 -44.06 -14.66 -36.97
N ILE A 5 -43.94 -14.02 -35.83
CA ILE A 5 -43.01 -12.92 -35.59
C ILE A 5 -41.68 -13.54 -35.08
N PRO A 6 -40.55 -13.33 -35.73
CA PRO A 6 -39.29 -13.81 -35.20
C PRO A 6 -38.82 -12.91 -34.03
N LEU A 7 -38.56 -13.54 -32.91
CA LEU A 7 -37.91 -12.93 -31.74
C LEU A 7 -36.43 -12.66 -32.07
N ILE A 8 -36.07 -11.41 -32.33
CA ILE A 8 -34.69 -11.00 -32.47
C ILE A 8 -34.11 -10.87 -31.05
N ALA A 9 -33.33 -11.86 -30.64
CA ALA A 9 -32.51 -11.78 -29.44
C ALA A 9 -31.37 -10.79 -29.70
N ALA A 10 -31.48 -9.60 -29.15
CA ALA A 10 -30.38 -8.64 -29.14
C ALA A 10 -29.26 -9.17 -28.24
N LEU A 11 -28.20 -9.71 -28.82
CA LEU A 11 -26.94 -9.95 -28.17
C LEU A 11 -26.32 -8.60 -27.81
N VAL A 12 -26.46 -8.20 -26.55
CA VAL A 12 -25.70 -7.09 -25.99
C VAL A 12 -24.25 -7.59 -25.80
N PRO A 13 -23.31 -7.06 -26.57
CA PRO A 13 -21.90 -7.41 -26.32
C PRO A 13 -21.53 -6.88 -24.94
N TRP A 14 -21.19 -7.78 -24.04
CA TRP A 14 -20.49 -7.43 -22.82
C TRP A 14 -19.13 -6.87 -23.24
N ILE A 15 -19.04 -5.56 -23.35
CA ILE A 15 -17.75 -4.88 -23.46
C ILE A 15 -17.10 -5.08 -22.09
N ILE A 16 -16.28 -6.11 -22.01
CA ILE A 16 -15.25 -6.20 -20.96
C ILE A 16 -14.29 -5.06 -21.26
N THR A 17 -14.60 -3.87 -20.75
CA THR A 17 -13.59 -2.82 -20.65
C THR A 17 -12.58 -3.33 -19.67
N GLY A 18 -11.61 -4.06 -20.17
CA GLY A 18 -10.37 -4.33 -19.47
C GLY A 18 -9.84 -2.97 -19.03
N CYS A 19 -9.80 -2.71 -17.74
CA CYS A 19 -9.12 -1.57 -17.14
C CYS A 19 -7.60 -1.72 -17.40
N GLY A 20 -7.20 -1.65 -18.66
CA GLY A 20 -5.85 -1.40 -19.12
C GLY A 20 -5.57 0.10 -19.10
N GLY A 21 -5.90 0.80 -18.03
CA GLY A 21 -5.42 2.15 -17.80
C GLY A 21 -3.91 2.06 -17.62
N GLY A 22 -3.16 2.50 -18.62
CA GLY A 22 -1.71 2.53 -18.58
C GLY A 22 -1.25 3.48 -17.47
N TYR A 23 -1.11 2.95 -16.27
CA TYR A 23 -0.34 3.58 -15.23
C TYR A 23 1.11 3.64 -15.72
N GLY A 24 1.81 4.75 -15.59
CA GLY A 24 3.25 4.76 -15.83
C GLY A 24 3.77 5.76 -16.85
N ARG A 25 3.08 6.87 -17.08
CA ARG A 25 3.60 7.96 -17.91
C ARG A 25 4.23 9.11 -17.13
N VAL A 26 4.14 9.09 -15.80
CA VAL A 26 4.67 10.16 -14.97
C VAL A 26 5.97 9.69 -14.33
N GLY A 27 7.07 10.39 -14.61
CA GLY A 27 8.34 10.14 -13.94
C GLY A 27 8.24 10.42 -12.43
N LEU A 28 9.19 9.90 -11.65
CA LEU A 28 9.20 10.02 -10.19
C LEU A 28 8.96 11.46 -9.67
N SER A 29 9.53 12.46 -10.34
CA SER A 29 9.38 13.87 -9.97
C SER A 29 7.95 14.40 -10.09
N GLY A 30 7.20 13.94 -11.09
CA GLY A 30 5.81 14.37 -11.34
C GLY A 30 4.75 13.48 -10.67
N ALA A 31 5.14 12.36 -10.10
CA ALA A 31 4.19 11.43 -9.47
C ALA A 31 3.65 11.99 -8.15
N PRO A 32 2.34 11.83 -7.84
CA PRO A 32 1.79 12.12 -6.53
C PRO A 32 2.53 11.36 -5.44
N LYS A 33 2.79 12.02 -4.31
CA LYS A 33 3.53 11.43 -3.19
C LYS A 33 2.59 11.01 -2.07
N VAL A 34 2.88 9.86 -1.51
CA VAL A 34 2.24 9.31 -0.32
C VAL A 34 3.33 8.95 0.68
N VAL A 35 3.11 9.21 1.96
CA VAL A 35 4.07 8.88 3.01
C VAL A 35 3.48 7.81 3.91
N ASN A 36 4.28 6.83 4.29
CA ASN A 36 3.87 5.85 5.29
C ASN A 36 4.65 6.06 6.60
N VAL A 37 3.96 5.85 7.71
CA VAL A 37 4.46 6.08 9.07
C VAL A 37 4.02 4.98 10.04
N SER A 38 4.75 4.87 11.14
CA SER A 38 4.44 4.00 12.27
C SER A 38 4.78 4.68 13.60
N SER A 39 4.45 4.05 14.73
CA SER A 39 4.88 4.54 16.05
C SER A 39 6.40 4.59 16.23
N TYR A 40 7.14 3.96 15.32
CA TYR A 40 8.61 4.00 15.33
C TYR A 40 9.21 5.21 14.59
N ASP A 41 8.39 6.03 13.94
CA ASP A 41 8.89 7.18 13.22
C ASP A 41 9.09 8.40 14.16
N PRO A 42 10.12 9.20 13.91
CA PRO A 42 11.19 9.02 12.93
C PRO A 42 12.22 7.97 13.40
N LYS A 43 12.36 6.87 12.67
CA LYS A 43 13.11 5.66 13.08
C LYS A 43 14.52 5.92 13.61
N GLU A 44 15.24 6.86 12.99
CA GLU A 44 16.62 7.16 13.37
C GLU A 44 16.74 8.01 14.62
N ARG A 45 15.72 8.78 14.97
CA ARG A 45 15.73 9.75 16.06
C ARG A 45 14.92 9.32 17.28
N GLN A 46 14.17 8.26 17.17
CA GLN A 46 13.32 7.74 18.25
C GLN A 46 14.15 7.42 19.51
N ARG A 47 15.38 6.94 19.35
CA ARG A 47 16.30 6.69 20.47
C ARG A 47 16.72 7.95 21.21
N ALA A 48 16.64 9.10 20.55
CA ALA A 48 16.85 10.41 21.14
C ALA A 48 15.57 11.02 21.74
N GLY A 49 14.48 10.23 21.86
CA GLY A 49 13.21 10.69 22.41
C GLY A 49 12.34 11.48 21.43
N GLU A 50 12.73 11.58 20.15
CA GLU A 50 11.90 12.24 19.15
C GLU A 50 10.75 11.35 18.70
N SER A 51 9.59 11.93 18.47
CA SER A 51 8.42 11.24 17.95
C SER A 51 7.78 12.03 16.82
N PHE A 52 7.22 11.30 15.84
CA PHE A 52 6.41 11.89 14.80
C PHE A 52 5.07 12.34 15.38
N SER A 53 4.65 13.56 15.08
CA SER A 53 3.52 14.25 15.72
C SER A 53 2.47 14.72 14.71
N SER A 54 1.36 15.27 15.21
CA SER A 54 0.32 15.88 14.38
C SER A 54 0.85 17.11 13.60
N SER A 55 1.82 17.85 14.15
CA SER A 55 2.45 18.95 13.43
C SER A 55 3.29 18.48 12.26
N ASP A 56 3.94 17.32 12.40
CA ASP A 56 4.68 16.68 11.32
C ASP A 56 3.75 16.21 10.20
N VAL A 57 2.56 15.67 10.51
CA VAL A 57 1.53 15.33 9.52
C VAL A 57 1.08 16.58 8.75
N SER A 58 0.88 17.70 9.44
CA SER A 58 0.57 18.97 8.76
C SER A 58 1.71 19.45 7.87
N ALA A 59 2.96 19.23 8.29
CA ALA A 59 4.13 19.54 7.47
C ALA A 59 4.22 18.64 6.22
N LEU A 60 3.85 17.37 6.30
CA LEU A 60 3.77 16.49 5.13
C LEU A 60 2.85 17.06 4.05
N GLN A 61 1.65 17.48 4.43
CA GLN A 61 0.68 18.05 3.50
C GLN A 61 1.24 19.33 2.83
N ARG A 62 1.82 20.24 3.61
CA ARG A 62 2.45 21.46 3.07
C ARG A 62 3.63 21.19 2.14
N ASN A 63 4.32 20.07 2.31
CA ASN A 63 5.40 19.61 1.44
C ASN A 63 4.90 18.74 0.25
N GLY A 64 3.59 18.71 0.00
CA GLY A 64 3.01 18.09 -1.19
C GLY A 64 2.69 16.60 -1.04
N ALA A 65 2.59 16.05 0.17
CA ALA A 65 2.07 14.70 0.36
C ALA A 65 0.54 14.70 0.15
N HIS A 66 0.06 13.83 -0.75
CA HIS A 66 -1.36 13.67 -1.08
C HIS A 66 -2.07 12.69 -0.15
N GLY A 67 -1.33 11.81 0.50
CA GLY A 67 -1.87 10.80 1.38
C GLY A 67 -0.89 10.35 2.45
N LEU A 68 -1.45 9.76 3.52
CA LEU A 68 -0.70 9.17 4.61
C LEU A 68 -1.22 7.77 4.89
N ILE A 69 -0.31 6.80 4.99
CA ILE A 69 -0.61 5.41 5.30
C ILE A 69 0.03 5.07 6.64
N ALA A 70 -0.78 4.90 7.69
CA ALA A 70 -0.31 4.65 9.05
C ALA A 70 -0.30 3.15 9.37
N ARG A 71 0.74 2.66 10.07
CA ARG A 71 0.70 1.28 10.58
C ARG A 71 -0.38 1.14 11.63
N CYS A 72 -1.30 0.19 11.43
CA CYS A 72 -2.36 -0.09 12.39
C CYS A 72 -1.96 -1.17 13.41
N GLY A 73 -1.06 -2.07 13.03
CA GLY A 73 -0.58 -3.12 13.91
C GLY A 73 0.42 -4.05 13.26
N LYS A 74 0.89 -5.03 14.04
CA LYS A 74 1.86 -6.04 13.65
C LYS A 74 1.64 -7.31 14.46
N GLY A 75 1.32 -8.43 13.80
CA GLY A 75 1.29 -9.75 14.44
C GLY A 75 0.40 -9.87 15.68
N GLY A 76 -0.69 -9.11 15.77
CA GLY A 76 -1.57 -9.05 16.95
C GLY A 76 -1.27 -7.91 17.92
N VAL A 77 -0.18 -7.14 17.71
CA VAL A 77 0.16 -5.97 18.51
C VAL A 77 -0.36 -4.71 17.81
N VAL A 78 -1.05 -3.85 18.57
CA VAL A 78 -1.60 -2.57 18.07
C VAL A 78 -0.47 -1.55 17.93
N ASP A 79 -0.53 -0.74 16.88
CA ASP A 79 0.24 0.50 16.79
C ASP A 79 -0.56 1.63 17.46
N ASP A 80 -0.09 2.15 18.57
CA ASP A 80 -0.79 3.12 19.42
C ASP A 80 -0.96 4.48 18.76
N LYS A 81 -0.09 4.88 17.82
CA LYS A 81 -0.16 6.17 17.12
C LYS A 81 -1.02 6.17 15.87
N CYS A 82 -1.48 5.01 15.40
CA CYS A 82 -2.26 4.91 14.17
C CYS A 82 -3.47 5.85 14.18
N ALA A 83 -4.23 5.87 15.28
CA ALA A 83 -5.42 6.71 15.41
C ALA A 83 -5.09 8.20 15.29
N ASP A 84 -4.04 8.67 15.94
CA ASP A 84 -3.64 10.08 15.93
C ASP A 84 -3.14 10.50 14.54
N PHE A 85 -2.42 9.64 13.84
CA PHE A 85 -1.99 9.89 12.48
C PHE A 85 -3.16 10.00 11.51
N LEU A 86 -4.14 9.09 11.59
CA LEU A 86 -5.33 9.12 10.75
C LEU A 86 -6.18 10.38 10.99
N VAL A 87 -6.41 10.73 12.26
CA VAL A 87 -7.16 11.95 12.62
C VAL A 87 -6.44 13.19 12.10
N SER A 88 -5.12 13.26 12.27
CA SER A 88 -4.32 14.39 11.79
C SER A 88 -4.34 14.50 10.28
N ALA A 89 -4.17 13.38 9.55
CA ALA A 89 -4.25 13.35 8.10
C ALA A 89 -5.65 13.72 7.57
N ASN A 90 -6.71 13.23 8.22
CA ASN A 90 -8.09 13.59 7.87
C ASN A 90 -8.35 15.09 8.03
N ARG A 91 -7.85 15.71 9.10
CA ARG A 91 -7.96 17.18 9.30
C ARG A 91 -7.23 18.00 8.24
N GLN A 92 -6.18 17.43 7.64
CA GLN A 92 -5.42 18.06 6.55
C GLN A 92 -6.00 17.75 5.16
N GLY A 93 -7.13 17.02 5.07
CA GLY A 93 -7.71 16.63 3.77
C GLY A 93 -6.88 15.63 2.98
N MET A 94 -5.94 14.93 3.62
CA MET A 94 -5.10 13.92 2.97
C MET A 94 -5.89 12.63 2.71
N LYS A 95 -5.48 11.88 1.69
CA LYS A 95 -5.94 10.50 1.49
C LYS A 95 -5.50 9.64 2.68
N LEU A 96 -6.44 8.86 3.24
CA LEU A 96 -6.19 8.01 4.39
C LEU A 96 -5.87 6.58 3.96
N GLY A 97 -4.83 6.01 4.54
CA GLY A 97 -4.51 4.61 4.38
C GLY A 97 -3.96 4.03 5.68
N THR A 98 -4.04 2.72 5.78
CA THR A 98 -3.41 1.99 6.87
C THR A 98 -2.73 0.73 6.35
N TYR A 99 -1.68 0.29 7.04
CA TYR A 99 -1.08 -1.01 6.79
C TYR A 99 -0.99 -1.86 8.05
N TYR A 100 -0.99 -3.15 7.84
CA TYR A 100 -0.80 -4.13 8.89
C TYR A 100 0.38 -5.03 8.52
N TYR A 101 1.38 -5.12 9.40
CA TYR A 101 2.52 -6.01 9.18
C TYR A 101 2.16 -7.44 9.56
N VAL A 102 1.97 -8.28 8.54
CA VAL A 102 1.52 -9.67 8.66
C VAL A 102 2.71 -10.57 8.95
N LEU A 103 2.79 -11.09 10.16
CA LEU A 103 3.86 -12.00 10.58
C LEU A 103 3.58 -13.42 10.15
N LYS A 104 4.60 -14.10 9.63
CA LYS A 104 4.54 -15.52 9.29
C LYS A 104 4.26 -16.44 10.49
N SER A 105 4.63 -16.01 11.69
CA SER A 105 4.46 -16.79 12.93
C SER A 105 3.01 -16.90 13.44
N SER A 106 2.08 -16.19 12.82
CA SER A 106 0.68 -16.13 13.25
C SER A 106 -0.26 -16.37 12.07
N ASP A 107 -1.46 -16.87 12.34
CA ASP A 107 -2.49 -17.10 11.34
C ASP A 107 -2.85 -15.79 10.59
N PRO A 108 -2.73 -15.73 9.24
CA PRO A 108 -2.98 -14.52 8.47
C PRO A 108 -4.44 -14.04 8.54
N ALA A 109 -5.41 -14.94 8.61
CA ALA A 109 -6.81 -14.58 8.69
C ALA A 109 -7.15 -13.96 10.06
N ARG A 110 -6.58 -14.47 11.14
CA ARG A 110 -6.71 -13.84 12.48
C ARG A 110 -6.05 -12.47 12.52
N GLN A 111 -4.91 -12.31 11.85
CA GLN A 111 -4.25 -11.01 11.74
C GLN A 111 -5.11 -10.01 10.96
N ALA A 112 -5.78 -10.45 9.90
CA ALA A 112 -6.76 -9.64 9.17
C ALA A 112 -7.95 -9.25 10.07
N ASP A 113 -8.48 -10.17 10.87
CA ASP A 113 -9.54 -9.86 11.85
C ASP A 113 -9.11 -8.81 12.86
N HIS A 114 -7.92 -8.96 13.43
CA HIS A 114 -7.36 -8.01 14.37
C HIS A 114 -7.20 -6.62 13.74
N TYR A 115 -6.71 -6.57 12.50
CA TYR A 115 -6.56 -5.34 11.73
C TYR A 115 -7.90 -4.61 11.53
N ILE A 116 -8.92 -5.31 11.02
CA ILE A 116 -10.23 -4.72 10.73
C ILE A 116 -10.97 -4.30 12.00
N ASN A 117 -10.89 -5.11 13.08
CA ASN A 117 -11.49 -4.75 14.36
C ASN A 117 -10.85 -3.47 14.93
N ARG A 118 -9.52 -3.35 14.85
CA ARG A 118 -8.82 -2.15 15.30
C ARG A 118 -9.24 -0.91 14.51
N LEU A 119 -9.41 -1.02 13.20
CA LEU A 119 -9.88 0.11 12.38
C LEU A 119 -11.31 0.52 12.71
N ARG A 120 -12.21 -0.43 12.97
CA ARG A 120 -13.57 -0.12 13.42
C ARG A 120 -13.57 0.60 14.77
N GLU A 121 -12.77 0.14 15.70
CA GLU A 121 -12.58 0.80 17.01
C GLU A 121 -12.06 2.24 16.82
N ILE A 122 -11.02 2.45 16.02
CA ILE A 122 -10.50 3.79 15.72
C ILE A 122 -11.58 4.65 15.09
N ALA A 123 -12.30 4.14 14.09
CA ALA A 123 -13.34 4.91 13.41
C ALA A 123 -14.46 5.35 14.35
N SER A 124 -14.93 4.44 15.20
CA SER A 124 -16.00 4.74 16.18
C SER A 124 -15.57 5.71 17.28
N THR A 125 -14.35 5.56 17.78
CA THR A 125 -13.86 6.36 18.94
C THR A 125 -13.22 7.68 18.54
N ARG A 126 -12.78 7.83 17.27
CA ARG A 126 -12.02 9.00 16.80
C ARG A 126 -12.71 9.78 15.68
N GLY A 127 -13.99 9.51 15.43
CA GLY A 127 -14.79 10.27 14.45
C GLY A 127 -14.38 10.06 13.00
N LEU A 128 -13.95 8.85 12.64
CA LEU A 128 -13.55 8.47 11.27
C LEU A 128 -14.59 7.54 10.60
N GLN A 129 -15.78 7.38 11.17
CA GLN A 129 -16.86 6.64 10.53
C GLN A 129 -17.25 7.28 9.19
N GLY A 130 -17.53 6.47 8.18
CA GLY A 130 -17.82 6.92 6.82
C GLY A 130 -16.61 7.45 6.05
N LYS A 131 -15.40 7.38 6.61
CA LYS A 131 -14.19 7.74 5.88
C LYS A 131 -13.65 6.57 5.06
N SER A 132 -13.20 6.90 3.86
CA SER A 132 -12.55 5.95 2.95
C SER A 132 -11.08 5.77 3.34
N ILE A 133 -10.71 4.55 3.74
CA ILE A 133 -9.36 4.20 4.18
C ILE A 133 -8.81 3.08 3.29
N LEU A 134 -7.69 3.31 2.62
CA LEU A 134 -6.97 2.28 1.88
C LEU A 134 -6.40 1.25 2.85
N LEU A 135 -6.71 -0.03 2.63
CA LEU A 135 -6.20 -1.15 3.43
C LEU A 135 -4.97 -1.75 2.75
N VAL A 136 -3.92 -2.02 3.53
CA VAL A 136 -2.68 -2.61 3.00
C VAL A 136 -2.22 -3.77 3.87
N GLY A 137 -1.91 -4.90 3.24
CA GLY A 137 -1.15 -6.00 3.85
C GLY A 137 0.34 -5.84 3.55
N ASP A 138 1.16 -5.71 4.59
CA ASP A 138 2.62 -5.70 4.54
C ASP A 138 3.12 -7.05 5.05
N PHE A 139 3.79 -7.83 4.21
CA PHE A 139 4.09 -9.22 4.51
C PHE A 139 5.56 -9.46 4.88
N ASP A 140 5.77 -10.22 5.96
CA ASP A 140 7.07 -10.79 6.31
C ASP A 140 7.67 -11.53 5.11
N THR A 141 8.98 -11.35 4.89
CA THR A 141 9.73 -12.00 3.80
C THR A 141 9.67 -13.53 3.81
N LYS A 142 9.25 -14.11 4.93
CA LYS A 142 9.03 -15.56 5.11
C LYS A 142 7.63 -15.99 4.73
N SER A 143 6.73 -15.08 4.41
CA SER A 143 5.35 -15.39 4.04
C SER A 143 5.29 -16.23 2.76
N SER A 144 4.29 -17.08 2.67
CA SER A 144 4.02 -17.92 1.51
C SER A 144 2.86 -17.34 0.68
N PRO A 145 2.68 -17.76 -0.58
CA PRO A 145 1.50 -17.38 -1.36
C PRO A 145 0.17 -17.71 -0.68
N ALA A 146 0.12 -18.81 0.09
CA ALA A 146 -1.07 -19.19 0.86
C ALA A 146 -1.35 -18.19 1.99
N ASP A 147 -0.32 -17.66 2.65
CA ASP A 147 -0.50 -16.65 3.70
C ASP A 147 -1.08 -15.35 3.12
N LEU A 148 -0.60 -14.93 1.93
CA LEU A 148 -1.14 -13.76 1.24
C LEU A 148 -2.62 -13.98 0.89
N VAL A 149 -2.96 -15.11 0.28
CA VAL A 149 -4.34 -15.43 -0.11
C VAL A 149 -5.26 -15.46 1.12
N ALA A 150 -4.86 -16.12 2.20
CA ALA A 150 -5.66 -16.21 3.43
C ALA A 150 -5.96 -14.81 4.04
N PHE A 151 -4.97 -13.93 4.04
CA PHE A 151 -5.15 -12.54 4.50
C PHE A 151 -6.08 -11.75 3.56
N ILE A 152 -5.85 -11.83 2.24
CA ILE A 152 -6.66 -11.15 1.22
C ILE A 152 -8.12 -11.56 1.32
N ASP A 153 -8.38 -12.87 1.34
CA ASP A 153 -9.73 -13.43 1.41
C ASP A 153 -10.46 -12.95 2.68
N ARG A 154 -9.75 -12.93 3.81
CA ARG A 154 -10.34 -12.48 5.06
C ARG A 154 -10.62 -10.99 5.09
N VAL A 155 -9.72 -10.15 4.57
CA VAL A 155 -9.97 -8.70 4.45
C VAL A 155 -11.17 -8.45 3.55
N GLU A 156 -11.22 -9.05 2.36
CA GLU A 156 -12.36 -8.89 1.45
C GLU A 156 -13.67 -9.38 2.07
N GLN A 157 -13.69 -10.53 2.72
CA GLN A 157 -14.87 -11.06 3.43
C GLN A 157 -15.40 -10.07 4.48
N ARG A 158 -14.51 -9.37 5.18
CA ARG A 158 -14.86 -8.46 6.29
C ARG A 158 -15.25 -7.06 5.84
N THR A 159 -14.79 -6.62 4.68
CA THR A 159 -14.88 -5.22 4.25
C THR A 159 -15.53 -5.03 2.88
N GLY A 160 -15.56 -6.07 2.05
CA GLY A 160 -16.00 -6.01 0.67
C GLY A 160 -14.96 -5.40 -0.29
N VAL A 161 -13.75 -5.08 0.18
CA VAL A 161 -12.68 -4.51 -0.65
C VAL A 161 -11.41 -5.34 -0.59
N LEU A 162 -10.66 -5.37 -1.68
CA LEU A 162 -9.35 -6.01 -1.74
C LEU A 162 -8.28 -5.08 -1.15
N PRO A 163 -7.41 -5.58 -0.27
CA PRO A 163 -6.29 -4.77 0.22
C PRO A 163 -5.24 -4.55 -0.87
N ALA A 164 -4.50 -3.46 -0.80
CA ALA A 164 -3.23 -3.38 -1.51
C ALA A 164 -2.19 -4.30 -0.85
N ILE A 165 -1.26 -4.83 -1.64
CA ILE A 165 -0.21 -5.72 -1.17
C ILE A 165 1.13 -5.01 -1.26
N TYR A 166 1.73 -4.77 -0.09
CA TYR A 166 3.10 -4.28 0.02
C TYR A 166 4.06 -5.45 0.17
N LEU A 167 5.08 -5.48 -0.68
CA LEU A 167 6.13 -6.48 -0.62
C LEU A 167 7.49 -5.80 -0.72
N GLU A 168 8.35 -6.15 0.22
CA GLU A 168 9.74 -5.78 0.06
C GLU A 168 10.38 -6.56 -1.11
N ASN A 169 11.34 -5.92 -1.75
CA ASN A 169 12.03 -6.48 -2.91
C ASN A 169 13.13 -7.48 -2.46
N SER A 170 12.75 -8.60 -1.82
CA SER A 170 13.66 -9.64 -1.36
C SER A 170 13.66 -10.86 -2.28
N ASP A 171 14.81 -11.50 -2.46
CA ASP A 171 14.95 -12.73 -3.27
C ASP A 171 14.14 -13.88 -2.68
N ARG A 172 14.05 -13.94 -1.34
CA ARG A 172 13.28 -14.98 -0.65
C ARG A 172 11.80 -14.89 -0.97
N LEU A 173 11.21 -13.71 -0.87
CA LEU A 173 9.80 -13.49 -1.16
C LEU A 173 9.49 -13.69 -2.64
N ARG A 174 10.38 -13.21 -3.54
CA ARG A 174 10.26 -13.46 -4.98
C ARG A 174 10.23 -14.94 -5.31
N SER A 175 11.16 -15.71 -4.75
CA SER A 175 11.22 -17.16 -4.95
C SER A 175 9.94 -17.84 -4.46
N SER A 176 9.43 -17.46 -3.29
CA SER A 176 8.16 -17.96 -2.75
C SER A 176 6.99 -17.68 -3.70
N LEU A 177 6.85 -16.46 -4.20
CA LEU A 177 5.76 -16.06 -5.10
C LEU A 177 5.88 -16.67 -6.49
N SER A 178 7.10 -16.89 -6.99
CA SER A 178 7.32 -17.57 -8.28
C SER A 178 6.75 -18.99 -8.26
N ASN A 179 6.80 -19.65 -7.10
CA ASN A 179 6.29 -21.01 -6.89
C ASN A 179 4.77 -21.06 -6.56
N ALA A 180 4.08 -19.91 -6.59
CA ALA A 180 2.63 -19.88 -6.38
C ALA A 180 1.88 -20.63 -7.46
N SER A 181 0.80 -21.32 -7.09
CA SER A 181 -0.08 -21.96 -8.06
C SER A 181 -0.76 -20.92 -8.97
N PRO A 182 -1.22 -21.32 -10.17
CA PRO A 182 -1.96 -20.40 -11.05
C PRO A 182 -3.18 -19.74 -10.38
N ALA A 183 -3.87 -20.46 -9.49
CA ALA A 183 -5.00 -19.94 -8.74
C ALA A 183 -4.56 -18.86 -7.72
N GLN A 184 -3.48 -19.12 -6.98
CA GLN A 184 -2.91 -18.15 -6.04
C GLN A 184 -2.40 -16.89 -6.77
N LYS A 185 -1.68 -17.06 -7.88
CA LYS A 185 -1.23 -15.92 -8.71
C LYS A 185 -2.40 -15.07 -9.18
N ARG A 186 -3.46 -15.69 -9.72
CA ARG A 186 -4.67 -14.96 -10.14
C ARG A 186 -5.33 -14.23 -8.98
N ARG A 187 -5.40 -14.85 -7.79
CA ARG A 187 -6.01 -14.23 -6.63
C ARG A 187 -5.21 -13.02 -6.15
N ILE A 188 -3.91 -13.17 -6.00
CA ILE A 188 -3.01 -12.11 -5.53
C ILE A 188 -2.96 -10.95 -6.55
N SER A 189 -3.01 -11.24 -7.86
CA SER A 189 -2.96 -10.22 -8.92
C SER A 189 -4.17 -9.29 -8.96
N GLN A 190 -5.28 -9.65 -8.32
CA GLN A 190 -6.45 -8.77 -8.18
C GLN A 190 -6.20 -7.59 -7.23
N CYS A 191 -5.23 -7.73 -6.34
CA CYS A 191 -4.86 -6.70 -5.38
C CYS A 191 -3.91 -5.66 -6.00
N PRO A 192 -4.06 -4.36 -5.70
CA PRO A 192 -3.07 -3.37 -6.08
C PRO A 192 -1.70 -3.71 -5.49
N TYR A 193 -0.65 -3.53 -6.29
CA TYR A 193 0.71 -3.82 -5.87
C TYR A 193 1.45 -2.56 -5.41
N TRP A 194 1.98 -2.59 -4.20
CA TRP A 194 2.87 -1.58 -3.66
C TRP A 194 4.27 -2.17 -3.51
N ILE A 195 5.15 -1.81 -4.43
CA ILE A 195 6.53 -2.31 -4.46
C ILE A 195 7.45 -1.49 -3.55
N ALA A 196 8.27 -2.16 -2.74
CA ALA A 196 9.38 -1.54 -2.04
C ALA A 196 10.67 -1.78 -2.81
N LEU A 197 11.24 -0.69 -3.31
CA LEU A 197 12.50 -0.72 -4.02
C LEU A 197 13.17 0.65 -3.90
N TYR A 198 14.09 0.79 -2.98
CA TYR A 198 14.78 2.05 -2.78
C TYR A 198 15.71 2.36 -3.96
N ALA A 199 15.49 3.52 -4.54
CA ALA A 199 16.24 3.99 -5.68
C ALA A 199 16.78 5.39 -5.43
N PRO A 200 17.89 5.78 -6.08
CA PRO A 200 18.43 7.11 -5.97
C PRO A 200 17.47 8.13 -6.59
N SER A 201 17.42 9.31 -6.01
CA SER A 201 16.82 10.46 -6.67
C SER A 201 17.52 10.70 -8.00
N GLY A 202 16.78 10.65 -9.10
CA GLY A 202 17.25 10.99 -10.44
C GLY A 202 17.76 9.84 -11.33
N GLY A 203 18.04 8.64 -10.77
CA GLY A 203 18.60 7.56 -11.58
C GLY A 203 17.61 6.48 -12.02
N PHE A 204 16.51 6.32 -11.33
CA PHE A 204 15.54 5.25 -11.59
C PHE A 204 14.12 5.83 -11.58
N GLN A 205 13.46 5.76 -12.71
CA GLN A 205 12.17 6.42 -12.90
C GLN A 205 10.97 5.47 -12.82
N ASN A 206 11.19 4.16 -12.95
CA ASN A 206 10.11 3.19 -12.97
C ASN A 206 10.59 1.78 -12.52
N PRO A 207 9.99 1.18 -11.48
CA PRO A 207 10.37 -0.13 -10.99
C PRO A 207 9.83 -1.30 -11.83
N LYS A 208 9.11 -1.03 -12.90
CA LYS A 208 8.40 -2.06 -13.71
C LYS A 208 9.29 -3.20 -14.18
N MET A 209 10.53 -2.91 -14.54
CA MET A 209 11.48 -3.95 -14.98
C MET A 209 11.75 -5.02 -13.90
N LEU A 210 11.65 -4.65 -12.63
CA LEU A 210 11.91 -5.55 -11.51
C LEU A 210 10.68 -6.39 -11.15
N MET A 211 9.49 -5.94 -11.51
CA MET A 211 8.25 -6.68 -11.29
C MET A 211 8.16 -7.98 -12.12
N LYS A 212 8.85 -8.06 -13.24
CA LYS A 212 8.86 -9.27 -14.10
C LYS A 212 9.26 -10.53 -13.36
N SER A 213 10.01 -10.39 -12.25
CA SER A 213 10.43 -11.53 -11.42
C SER A 213 9.31 -12.17 -10.62
N TYR A 214 8.16 -11.49 -10.41
CA TYR A 214 7.02 -12.04 -9.65
C TYR A 214 6.03 -12.83 -10.53
N ASP A 215 5.90 -12.47 -11.80
CA ASP A 215 4.93 -13.08 -12.73
C ASP A 215 3.48 -13.12 -12.17
N ILE A 216 3.11 -12.08 -11.40
CA ILE A 216 1.79 -11.92 -10.79
C ILE A 216 1.14 -10.63 -11.26
N TRP A 217 1.85 -9.51 -11.16
CA TRP A 217 1.34 -8.21 -11.58
C TRP A 217 2.01 -7.73 -12.86
N ASN A 218 1.22 -7.12 -13.72
CA ASN A 218 1.73 -6.48 -14.95
C ASN A 218 2.20 -5.04 -14.69
N ASP A 219 1.75 -4.45 -13.58
CA ASP A 219 2.10 -3.09 -13.19
C ASP A 219 2.01 -2.90 -11.68
N TRP A 220 2.55 -1.79 -11.18
CA TRP A 220 2.54 -1.39 -9.79
C TRP A 220 1.57 -0.22 -9.57
N ALA A 221 0.98 -0.11 -8.41
CA ALA A 221 0.14 1.02 -8.01
C ALA A 221 0.92 2.07 -7.22
N MET A 222 1.73 1.63 -6.27
CA MET A 222 2.62 2.48 -5.49
C MET A 222 4.04 1.91 -5.45
N TRP A 223 5.00 2.79 -5.32
CA TRP A 223 6.41 2.46 -5.23
C TRP A 223 7.06 3.18 -4.06
N GLN A 224 7.49 2.44 -3.03
CA GLN A 224 8.33 2.97 -1.98
C GLN A 224 9.77 3.08 -2.51
N TYR A 225 10.13 4.29 -2.92
CA TYR A 225 11.39 4.57 -3.60
C TYR A 225 12.47 5.10 -2.65
N ALA A 226 12.08 5.54 -1.47
CA ALA A 226 12.97 6.10 -0.48
C ALA A 226 12.50 5.74 0.93
N GLY A 227 13.43 5.70 1.86
CA GLY A 227 13.16 5.35 3.24
C GLY A 227 14.31 5.69 4.16
N VAL A 228 14.10 5.39 5.41
CA VAL A 228 15.08 5.59 6.47
C VAL A 228 16.14 4.50 6.40
N GLU A 229 17.41 4.89 6.37
CA GLU A 229 18.50 3.94 6.59
C GLU A 229 18.37 3.34 8.01
N TRP A 230 18.45 2.02 8.09
CA TRP A 230 18.49 1.34 9.37
C TRP A 230 19.82 1.66 10.05
N SER A 231 19.83 2.64 10.95
CA SER A 231 21.03 3.03 11.66
C SER A 231 21.62 1.85 12.43
N GLY A 232 22.90 1.52 12.18
CA GLY A 232 23.69 0.56 12.96
C GLY A 232 23.54 -0.91 12.58
N ARG A 233 22.82 -1.24 11.50
CA ARG A 233 22.84 -2.57 10.87
C ARG A 233 23.17 -2.41 9.39
N SER A 234 23.97 -3.32 8.85
CA SER A 234 24.13 -3.41 7.40
C SER A 234 22.74 -3.58 6.78
N VAL A 235 22.31 -2.60 6.02
CA VAL A 235 21.11 -2.72 5.21
C VAL A 235 21.28 -3.95 4.32
N PRO A 236 20.35 -4.90 4.29
CA PRO A 236 20.49 -6.05 3.41
C PRO A 236 20.78 -5.57 1.99
N LYS A 237 21.78 -6.15 1.34
CA LYS A 237 22.21 -5.78 -0.04
C LYS A 237 21.04 -5.72 -1.03
N ASN A 238 19.93 -6.36 -0.71
CA ASN A 238 18.72 -6.47 -1.51
C ASN A 238 17.79 -5.25 -1.39
N TYR A 239 18.01 -4.36 -0.44
CA TYR A 239 17.25 -3.11 -0.29
C TYR A 239 17.79 -1.99 -1.18
N HIS A 240 19.04 -2.09 -1.57
CA HIS A 240 19.70 -1.10 -2.41
C HIS A 240 20.20 -1.78 -3.69
N HIS A 241 19.54 -1.52 -4.80
CA HIS A 241 20.15 -1.80 -6.09
C HIS A 241 21.12 -0.67 -6.44
N GLY A 242 22.33 -0.76 -5.93
CA GLY A 242 23.41 0.13 -6.29
C GLY A 242 23.99 0.95 -5.14
N PRO A 243 25.05 1.75 -5.40
CA PRO A 243 25.76 2.57 -4.39
C PRO A 243 24.99 3.84 -4.00
N TRP A 244 23.69 3.87 -4.16
CA TRP A 244 22.85 5.04 -4.10
C TRP A 244 22.29 5.30 -2.71
N LYS A 245 22.33 6.54 -2.29
CA LYS A 245 21.59 7.01 -1.11
C LYS A 245 20.20 7.44 -1.53
N SER A 246 19.18 6.79 -1.00
CA SER A 246 17.79 7.23 -1.15
C SER A 246 17.57 8.56 -0.45
N PRO A 247 16.63 9.42 -0.93
CA PRO A 247 16.23 10.60 -0.19
C PRO A 247 15.76 10.21 1.21
N LYS A 248 16.28 10.91 2.22
CA LYS A 248 15.98 10.62 3.62
C LYS A 248 14.83 11.49 4.13
N TYR A 249 14.76 12.72 3.64
CA TYR A 249 13.83 13.73 4.09
C TYR A 249 12.77 14.02 3.04
N PHE A 250 11.54 14.23 3.48
CA PHE A 250 10.43 14.56 2.59
C PHE A 250 10.30 16.09 2.45
N GLY A 251 10.53 16.59 1.23
CA GLY A 251 10.53 18.03 0.99
C GLY A 251 11.53 18.78 1.87
N SER A 252 11.07 19.80 2.56
CA SER A 252 11.86 20.60 3.50
C SER A 252 11.83 20.09 4.95
N MET A 253 11.21 18.94 5.18
CA MET A 253 11.13 18.36 6.53
C MET A 253 12.50 17.85 6.97
N ASP A 254 12.79 17.97 8.25
CA ASP A 254 14.00 17.45 8.89
C ASP A 254 13.80 16.07 9.53
N ARG A 255 12.68 15.41 9.23
CA ARG A 255 12.33 14.08 9.73
C ARG A 255 12.61 13.02 8.66
N PRO A 256 13.38 11.96 8.98
CA PRO A 256 13.57 10.83 8.08
C PRO A 256 12.27 10.03 7.94
N LEU A 257 11.83 9.78 6.72
CA LEU A 257 10.54 9.14 6.41
C LEU A 257 10.63 8.19 5.22
N GLU A 258 9.65 7.32 5.10
CA GLU A 258 9.47 6.44 3.95
C GLU A 258 8.58 7.13 2.90
N HIS A 259 9.11 7.29 1.70
CA HIS A 259 8.48 8.02 0.61
C HIS A 259 7.96 7.09 -0.47
N ASN A 260 6.76 7.35 -0.93
CA ASN A 260 6.12 6.58 -1.99
C ASN A 260 5.65 7.47 -3.13
N ALA A 261 5.79 6.97 -4.35
CA ALA A 261 5.21 7.55 -5.54
C ALA A 261 4.01 6.73 -5.98
N PHE A 262 2.92 7.39 -6.37
CA PHE A 262 1.79 6.73 -7.00
C PHE A 262 2.02 6.66 -8.52
N ASN A 263 1.63 5.56 -9.15
CA ASN A 263 1.80 5.33 -10.57
C ASN A 263 0.69 5.98 -11.41
N GLY A 264 0.69 7.29 -11.49
CA GLY A 264 -0.31 8.04 -12.25
C GLY A 264 -0.36 9.51 -11.89
N SER A 265 -1.36 10.22 -12.39
CA SER A 265 -1.66 11.60 -12.05
C SER A 265 -2.36 11.72 -10.68
N VAL A 266 -2.59 12.95 -10.23
CA VAL A 266 -3.41 13.21 -9.02
C VAL A 266 -4.86 12.71 -9.22
N ASP A 267 -5.42 12.85 -10.40
CA ASP A 267 -6.76 12.36 -10.71
C ASP A 267 -6.81 10.83 -10.71
N ASP A 268 -5.75 10.17 -11.19
CA ASP A 268 -5.61 8.71 -11.09
C ASP A 268 -5.52 8.26 -9.63
N LEU A 269 -4.78 8.98 -8.80
CA LEU A 269 -4.70 8.74 -7.36
C LEU A 269 -6.08 8.87 -6.69
N ASN A 270 -6.87 9.89 -7.06
CA ASN A 270 -8.22 10.08 -6.53
C ASN A 270 -9.12 8.89 -6.88
N ARG A 271 -9.17 8.50 -8.17
CA ARG A 271 -9.94 7.34 -8.63
C ARG A 271 -9.48 6.03 -8.00
N PHE A 272 -8.17 5.87 -7.83
CA PHE A 272 -7.60 4.70 -7.16
C PHE A 272 -8.08 4.60 -5.71
N TRP A 273 -8.03 5.71 -4.96
CA TRP A 273 -8.49 5.72 -3.57
C TRP A 273 -9.99 5.46 -3.46
N GLU A 274 -10.82 6.06 -4.30
CA GLU A 274 -12.27 5.81 -4.36
C GLU A 274 -12.57 4.32 -4.61
N LYS A 275 -11.85 3.71 -5.52
CA LYS A 275 -12.09 2.31 -5.93
C LYS A 275 -11.61 1.29 -4.90
N HIS A 276 -10.48 1.54 -4.25
CA HIS A 276 -9.76 0.55 -3.46
C HIS A 276 -9.81 0.79 -1.96
N SER A 277 -10.43 1.86 -1.49
CA SER A 277 -10.59 2.12 -0.06
C SER A 277 -11.86 1.51 0.51
N TRP A 278 -11.77 1.13 1.75
CA TRP A 278 -12.92 0.70 2.53
C TRP A 278 -13.56 1.90 3.23
N GLU A 279 -14.87 2.10 3.04
CA GLU A 279 -15.66 3.03 3.85
C GLU A 279 -15.94 2.38 5.19
N VAL A 280 -15.27 2.87 6.24
CA VAL A 280 -15.32 2.25 7.58
C VAL A 280 -16.68 2.48 8.23
N ARG A 281 -17.38 1.39 8.54
CA ARG A 281 -18.72 1.36 9.18
C ARG A 281 -18.66 0.77 10.56
#